data_7f3a1796b8b36736f3845feb8a01bac4
#
_entry.id   7f3a1796b8b36736f3845feb8a01bac4
#
_cell.length_a   1.000
_cell.length_b   1.000
_cell.length_c   1.000
_cell.angle_alpha   90.00
_cell.angle_beta   90.00
_cell.angle_gamma   90.00
#
_symmetry.space_group_name_H-M   'P 1'
#
loop_
_entity.id
_entity.type
_entity.pdbx_description
1 polymer ?
#
loop_
_entity_poly.entity_id
_entity_poly.type
_entity_poly.pdbx_seq_one_letter_code
_entity_poly.pdbx_strand_id
1 'polypeptide(L)'
;MKRLVPALGVALALVATHAFEKIAYIDSFDYPALQETETAEGSRRILDNVLKTGATTILWRNQSGAVPRYPSAEESLPLKEPPLDKRRIPLSEPVRGWVRFDDCGTNLIQVAADDCARRGVRFGIHLTTEENHWESWTLSPWNLEHPQYWCCARGGAPWFGRCSLAYDEVREHKLRLFDELLALRPSMVYIDLCRSGGWAPNLEYVKPTEDEWRHLYGTEPPADWRDPRWTAIVERYTRRYYRELRARAEQTGRKVEIIMAIERAGEPRDFNYEQRAVDWRRLLREGIVDGVAVACVQPDWDDMWGSTARIYADIVRDVRATGRGRVFFPIMAYNFWLRPGYPEYAKRAKISEAAAVRRLLELARDTGGDGITMEVVDASNYSPEVCKAIRDF
;
A
#
# COMPACT_ATOMS: atom_id res chain seq x y z
N MET A 1 -63.55 -22.22 0.71
CA MET A 1 -62.50 -21.16 0.70
C MET A 1 -61.29 -21.66 1.49
N LYS A 2 -60.27 -22.18 0.81
CA LYS A 2 -59.01 -22.63 1.43
C LYS A 2 -57.99 -21.47 1.32
N ARG A 3 -57.52 -20.95 2.45
CA ARG A 3 -56.50 -19.93 2.51
C ARG A 3 -55.13 -20.58 2.26
N LEU A 4 -54.45 -20.19 1.18
CA LEU A 4 -53.04 -20.47 0.95
C LEU A 4 -52.21 -19.54 1.84
N VAL A 5 -51.38 -20.13 2.68
CA VAL A 5 -50.31 -19.44 3.42
C VAL A 5 -49.07 -19.43 2.53
N PRO A 6 -48.48 -18.26 2.20
CA PRO A 6 -47.21 -18.24 1.47
C PRO A 6 -46.08 -18.67 2.40
N ALA A 7 -45.33 -19.68 1.99
CA ALA A 7 -44.09 -20.06 2.61
C ALA A 7 -43.03 -18.97 2.36
N LEU A 8 -42.63 -18.29 3.41
CA LEU A 8 -41.44 -17.39 3.37
C LEU A 8 -40.18 -18.26 3.24
N GLY A 9 -39.66 -18.35 2.04
CA GLY A 9 -38.32 -18.90 1.81
C GLY A 9 -37.23 -17.96 2.36
N VAL A 10 -36.66 -18.32 3.50
CA VAL A 10 -35.45 -17.67 4.00
C VAL A 10 -34.31 -18.12 3.10
N ALA A 11 -33.88 -17.25 2.18
CA ALA A 11 -32.64 -17.44 1.45
C ALA A 11 -31.48 -17.27 2.43
N LEU A 12 -30.94 -18.38 2.94
CA LEU A 12 -29.65 -18.38 3.58
C LEU A 12 -28.61 -18.04 2.51
N ALA A 13 -28.16 -16.78 2.49
CA ALA A 13 -26.96 -16.41 1.77
C ALA A 13 -25.82 -17.22 2.38
N LEU A 14 -25.31 -18.21 1.64
CA LEU A 14 -24.04 -18.84 1.94
C LEU A 14 -22.98 -17.75 1.87
N VAL A 15 -22.62 -17.21 3.02
CA VAL A 15 -21.39 -16.42 3.16
C VAL A 15 -20.26 -17.42 2.91
N ALA A 16 -19.67 -17.35 1.73
CA ALA A 16 -18.43 -18.08 1.46
C ALA A 16 -17.42 -17.63 2.54
N THR A 17 -17.16 -18.50 3.48
CA THR A 17 -16.10 -18.27 4.48
C THR A 17 -14.78 -18.30 3.73
N HIS A 18 -14.31 -17.13 3.31
CA HIS A 18 -12.93 -17.01 2.82
C HIS A 18 -12.00 -17.48 3.95
N ALA A 19 -11.07 -18.37 3.62
CA ALA A 19 -10.04 -18.74 4.57
C ALA A 19 -9.30 -17.47 5.00
N PHE A 20 -8.92 -17.40 6.29
CA PHE A 20 -8.17 -16.28 6.85
C PHE A 20 -6.84 -16.13 6.10
N GLU A 21 -6.69 -15.02 5.37
CA GLU A 21 -5.58 -14.83 4.42
C GLU A 21 -4.36 -14.25 5.13
N LYS A 22 -3.18 -14.74 4.75
CA LYS A 22 -1.89 -14.31 5.28
C LYS A 22 -1.10 -13.69 4.13
N ILE A 23 -1.03 -12.37 4.11
CA ILE A 23 -0.39 -11.60 3.05
C ILE A 23 0.99 -11.15 3.52
N ALA A 24 2.04 -11.46 2.77
CA ALA A 24 3.39 -11.00 3.05
C ALA A 24 3.89 -10.06 1.96
N TYR A 25 4.55 -8.98 2.38
CA TYR A 25 5.19 -8.02 1.49
C TYR A 25 6.68 -8.33 1.36
N ILE A 26 7.18 -8.20 0.15
CA ILE A 26 8.61 -8.30 -0.16
C ILE A 26 9.03 -7.05 -0.90
N ASP A 27 10.12 -6.43 -0.49
CA ASP A 27 10.69 -5.29 -1.20
C ASP A 27 12.22 -5.40 -1.32
N SER A 28 12.84 -4.38 -1.90
CA SER A 28 14.28 -4.34 -2.08
C SER A 28 15.09 -4.32 -0.78
N PHE A 29 14.47 -3.97 0.35
CA PHE A 29 15.13 -4.00 1.65
C PHE A 29 15.31 -5.42 2.20
N ASP A 30 14.54 -6.39 1.70
CA ASP A 30 14.67 -7.79 2.12
C ASP A 30 16.03 -8.38 1.69
N TYR A 31 16.58 -7.94 0.55
CA TYR A 31 17.87 -8.44 0.08
C TYR A 31 19.02 -8.13 1.05
N PRO A 32 19.30 -6.85 1.40
CA PRO A 32 20.36 -6.56 2.36
C PRO A 32 20.04 -7.06 3.77
N ALA A 33 18.78 -7.11 4.17
CA ALA A 33 18.39 -7.61 5.49
C ALA A 33 18.73 -9.09 5.68
N LEU A 34 18.63 -9.89 4.60
CA LEU A 34 18.97 -11.30 4.58
C LEU A 34 20.36 -11.61 4.04
N GLN A 35 21.16 -10.55 3.75
CA GLN A 35 22.48 -10.65 3.10
C GLN A 35 22.39 -11.36 1.73
N GLU A 36 21.30 -11.17 1.04
CA GLU A 36 21.06 -11.72 -0.29
C GLU A 36 21.42 -10.72 -1.40
N THR A 37 21.69 -11.25 -2.57
CA THR A 37 21.93 -10.45 -3.77
C THR A 37 20.64 -10.26 -4.56
N GLU A 38 20.49 -9.14 -5.24
CA GLU A 38 19.36 -8.87 -6.14
C GLU A 38 19.49 -9.70 -7.42
N THR A 39 19.28 -11.00 -7.29
CA THR A 39 19.33 -12.00 -8.37
C THR A 39 18.10 -12.89 -8.31
N ALA A 40 17.85 -13.65 -9.38
CA ALA A 40 16.77 -14.63 -9.38
C ALA A 40 16.92 -15.66 -8.24
N GLU A 41 18.13 -16.05 -7.92
CA GLU A 41 18.40 -17.00 -6.84
C GLU A 41 18.19 -16.36 -5.47
N GLY A 42 18.68 -15.13 -5.26
CA GLY A 42 18.42 -14.36 -4.04
C GLY A 42 16.92 -14.15 -3.81
N SER A 43 16.17 -13.78 -4.85
CA SER A 43 14.71 -13.64 -4.80
C SER A 43 14.02 -14.94 -4.33
N ARG A 44 14.47 -16.09 -4.84
CA ARG A 44 13.92 -17.40 -4.43
C ARG A 44 14.21 -17.70 -2.97
N ARG A 45 15.42 -17.40 -2.48
CA ARG A 45 15.77 -17.59 -1.06
C ARG A 45 14.96 -16.69 -0.14
N ILE A 46 14.72 -15.44 -0.54
CA ILE A 46 13.82 -14.54 0.20
C ILE A 46 12.41 -15.14 0.25
N LEU A 47 11.88 -15.59 -0.88
CA LEU A 47 10.56 -16.23 -0.96
C LEU A 47 10.49 -17.49 -0.09
N ASP A 48 11.52 -18.36 -0.11
CA ASP A 48 11.61 -19.53 0.73
C ASP A 48 11.53 -19.17 2.23
N ASN A 49 12.17 -18.07 2.60
CA ASN A 49 12.17 -17.61 3.98
C ASN A 49 10.80 -17.07 4.41
N VAL A 50 10.19 -16.24 3.58
CA VAL A 50 8.85 -15.68 3.83
C VAL A 50 7.79 -16.78 3.93
N LEU A 51 7.86 -17.81 3.10
CA LEU A 51 6.89 -18.90 3.10
C LEU A 51 6.93 -19.77 4.36
N LYS A 52 7.98 -19.67 5.20
CA LYS A 52 8.00 -20.30 6.53
C LYS A 52 6.89 -19.79 7.45
N THR A 53 6.38 -18.60 7.20
CA THR A 53 5.24 -18.02 7.92
C THR A 53 3.89 -18.65 7.55
N GLY A 54 3.82 -19.44 6.49
CA GLY A 54 2.56 -19.94 5.93
C GLY A 54 1.79 -18.86 5.16
N ALA A 55 2.49 -17.85 4.60
CA ALA A 55 1.88 -16.85 3.75
C ALA A 55 1.14 -17.50 2.58
N THR A 56 -0.09 -17.04 2.32
CA THR A 56 -0.95 -17.52 1.24
C THR A 56 -0.92 -16.60 0.03
N THR A 57 -0.50 -15.36 0.24
CA THR A 57 -0.35 -14.33 -0.80
C THR A 57 0.96 -13.61 -0.59
N ILE A 58 1.72 -13.45 -1.66
CA ILE A 58 2.96 -12.68 -1.68
C ILE A 58 2.73 -11.42 -2.52
N LEU A 59 3.01 -10.26 -1.93
CA LEU A 59 3.02 -8.98 -2.61
C LEU A 59 4.47 -8.57 -2.84
N TRP A 60 4.83 -8.39 -4.11
CA TRP A 60 6.17 -7.93 -4.48
C TRP A 60 6.12 -6.45 -4.83
N ARG A 61 6.98 -5.67 -4.21
CA ARG A 61 7.00 -4.22 -4.41
C ARG A 61 7.53 -3.86 -5.79
N ASN A 62 6.81 -2.98 -6.49
CA ASN A 62 7.10 -2.61 -7.85
C ASN A 62 8.24 -1.58 -7.99
N GLN A 63 8.46 -0.76 -6.97
CA GLN A 63 9.43 0.34 -7.05
C GLN A 63 10.09 0.62 -5.71
N SER A 64 11.27 1.22 -5.78
CA SER A 64 11.95 1.81 -4.63
C SER A 64 12.18 3.29 -4.91
N GLY A 65 11.74 4.16 -4.00
CA GLY A 65 11.58 5.54 -4.36
C GLY A 65 10.56 5.68 -5.49
N ALA A 66 10.79 6.57 -6.43
CA ALA A 66 9.92 6.76 -7.59
C ALA A 66 10.34 5.94 -8.82
N VAL A 67 11.26 4.99 -8.66
CA VAL A 67 11.85 4.24 -9.79
C VAL A 67 11.41 2.80 -9.78
N PRO A 68 10.90 2.27 -10.92
CA PRO A 68 10.57 0.86 -11.08
C PRO A 68 11.75 -0.07 -10.74
N ARG A 69 11.44 -1.21 -10.11
CA ARG A 69 12.41 -2.27 -9.80
C ARG A 69 12.25 -3.45 -10.78
N TYR A 70 11.94 -3.12 -12.03
CA TYR A 70 11.81 -4.02 -13.16
C TYR A 70 12.15 -3.27 -14.46
N PRO A 71 12.53 -3.95 -15.53
CA PRO A 71 12.69 -3.31 -16.84
C PRO A 71 11.36 -2.68 -17.29
N SER A 72 11.31 -1.37 -17.34
CA SER A 72 10.15 -0.61 -17.77
C SER A 72 10.41 0.05 -19.12
N ALA A 73 9.41 0.08 -19.97
CA ALA A 73 9.43 0.85 -21.23
C ALA A 73 9.01 2.32 -21.00
N GLU A 74 8.30 2.59 -19.91
CA GLU A 74 7.71 3.90 -19.61
C GLU A 74 8.60 4.77 -18.72
N GLU A 75 9.50 4.15 -17.94
CA GLU A 75 10.36 4.85 -17.01
C GLU A 75 11.80 4.40 -17.19
N SER A 76 12.69 5.33 -17.43
CA SER A 76 14.11 5.03 -17.53
C SER A 76 14.66 4.67 -16.14
N LEU A 77 15.68 3.83 -16.15
CA LEU A 77 16.38 3.48 -14.92
C LEU A 77 17.20 4.67 -14.40
N PRO A 78 17.43 4.77 -13.10
CA PRO A 78 18.16 5.89 -12.53
C PRO A 78 19.60 5.94 -13.07
N LEU A 79 20.18 7.10 -12.98
CA LEU A 79 21.59 7.32 -13.34
C LEU A 79 22.48 6.26 -12.70
N LYS A 80 23.44 5.71 -13.46
CA LYS A 80 24.39 4.69 -12.99
C LYS A 80 25.20 5.15 -11.79
N GLU A 81 25.40 6.45 -11.66
CA GLU A 81 26.02 7.06 -10.50
C GLU A 81 25.01 8.00 -9.83
N PRO A 82 24.51 7.64 -8.65
CA PRO A 82 23.63 8.53 -7.93
C PRO A 82 24.35 9.82 -7.60
N PRO A 83 23.70 10.96 -7.77
CA PRO A 83 24.24 12.23 -7.28
C PRO A 83 24.43 12.16 -5.76
N LEU A 84 25.15 13.09 -5.21
CA LEU A 84 25.18 13.31 -3.77
C LEU A 84 23.73 13.56 -3.30
N ASP A 85 23.42 13.14 -2.07
CA ASP A 85 22.16 13.52 -1.48
C ASP A 85 22.03 15.06 -1.43
N LYS A 86 20.85 15.59 -1.14
CA LYS A 86 20.63 17.04 -1.09
C LYS A 86 21.56 17.79 -0.12
N ARG A 87 22.14 17.08 0.84
CA ARG A 87 23.12 17.60 1.79
C ARG A 87 24.55 17.47 1.25
N ARG A 88 24.70 16.95 0.03
CA ARG A 88 25.98 16.61 -0.60
C ARG A 88 26.81 15.58 0.17
N ILE A 89 26.13 14.70 0.88
CA ILE A 89 26.75 13.59 1.60
C ILE A 89 26.83 12.39 0.64
N PRO A 90 27.99 11.73 0.52
CA PRO A 90 28.08 10.49 -0.26
C PRO A 90 27.10 9.46 0.28
N LEU A 91 26.39 8.80 -0.63
CA LEU A 91 25.47 7.74 -0.26
C LEU A 91 26.24 6.57 0.35
N SER A 92 25.64 5.92 1.36
CA SER A 92 26.20 4.72 1.97
C SER A 92 26.23 3.56 0.98
N GLU A 93 27.13 2.60 1.18
CA GLU A 93 27.23 1.40 0.32
C GLU A 93 25.91 0.62 0.13
N PRO A 94 25.07 0.41 1.17
CA PRO A 94 23.76 -0.21 0.97
C PRO A 94 22.88 0.54 -0.03
N VAL A 95 22.89 1.88 0.03
CA VAL A 95 22.12 2.71 -0.90
C VAL A 95 22.71 2.66 -2.31
N ARG A 96 24.03 2.61 -2.44
CA ARG A 96 24.69 2.40 -3.75
C ARG A 96 24.37 1.03 -4.35
N GLY A 97 24.23 0.01 -3.52
CA GLY A 97 23.78 -1.32 -3.95
C GLY A 97 22.42 -1.30 -4.63
N TRP A 98 21.52 -0.43 -4.18
CA TRP A 98 20.19 -0.30 -4.79
C TRP A 98 20.20 0.31 -6.19
N VAL A 99 21.21 1.11 -6.52
CA VAL A 99 21.34 1.72 -7.86
C VAL A 99 21.82 0.70 -8.88
N ARG A 100 22.51 -0.33 -8.45
CA ARG A 100 23.09 -1.38 -9.31
C ARG A 100 22.07 -2.43 -9.76
N PHE A 101 20.80 -2.22 -9.50
CA PHE A 101 19.73 -3.15 -9.90
C PHE A 101 19.75 -3.50 -11.40
N ASP A 102 20.29 -2.60 -12.24
CA ASP A 102 20.37 -2.77 -13.69
C ASP A 102 21.33 -3.86 -14.14
N ASP A 103 22.29 -4.22 -13.33
CA ASP A 103 23.36 -5.13 -13.76
C ASP A 103 22.91 -6.59 -13.83
N CYS A 104 21.74 -6.94 -13.26
CA CYS A 104 21.26 -8.32 -13.29
C CYS A 104 20.52 -8.71 -14.57
N GLY A 105 20.06 -7.75 -15.39
CA GLY A 105 19.32 -7.99 -16.65
C GLY A 105 18.04 -8.83 -16.50
N THR A 106 17.60 -9.07 -15.26
CA THR A 106 16.51 -10.00 -14.92
C THR A 106 15.36 -9.24 -14.28
N ASN A 107 14.15 -9.45 -14.77
CA ASN A 107 12.94 -8.97 -14.11
C ASN A 107 12.67 -9.82 -12.86
N LEU A 108 13.08 -9.33 -11.69
CA LEU A 108 12.93 -10.06 -10.42
C LEU A 108 11.47 -10.20 -9.99
N ILE A 109 10.60 -9.28 -10.41
CA ILE A 109 9.16 -9.38 -10.15
C ILE A 109 8.56 -10.53 -10.98
N GLN A 110 9.00 -10.70 -12.22
CA GLN A 110 8.60 -11.85 -13.05
C GLN A 110 9.08 -13.17 -12.43
N VAL A 111 10.33 -13.21 -11.94
CA VAL A 111 10.86 -14.39 -11.22
C VAL A 111 9.99 -14.74 -10.02
N ALA A 112 9.59 -13.74 -9.24
CA ALA A 112 8.71 -13.95 -8.09
C ALA A 112 7.31 -14.45 -8.51
N ALA A 113 6.74 -13.89 -9.57
CA ALA A 113 5.45 -14.32 -10.10
C ALA A 113 5.47 -15.78 -10.54
N ASP A 114 6.52 -16.18 -11.30
CA ASP A 114 6.69 -17.54 -11.77
C ASP A 114 6.92 -18.54 -10.61
N ASP A 115 7.68 -18.13 -9.60
CA ASP A 115 7.93 -18.95 -8.42
C ASP A 115 6.68 -19.16 -7.58
N CYS A 116 5.89 -18.11 -7.37
CA CYS A 116 4.61 -18.19 -6.69
C CYS A 116 3.65 -19.14 -7.43
N ALA A 117 3.57 -19.02 -8.76
CA ALA A 117 2.74 -19.91 -9.59
C ALA A 117 3.15 -21.39 -9.44
N ARG A 118 4.46 -21.70 -9.49
CA ARG A 118 4.98 -23.08 -9.29
C ARG A 118 4.66 -23.66 -7.92
N ARG A 119 4.56 -22.81 -6.90
CA ARG A 119 4.31 -23.20 -5.50
C ARG A 119 2.83 -23.16 -5.12
N GLY A 120 1.94 -22.73 -6.03
CA GLY A 120 0.52 -22.58 -5.76
C GLY A 120 0.20 -21.47 -4.75
N VAL A 121 1.09 -20.48 -4.64
CA VAL A 121 0.92 -19.29 -3.79
C VAL A 121 0.38 -18.15 -4.64
N ARG A 122 -0.56 -17.36 -4.10
CA ARG A 122 -1.08 -16.19 -4.80
C ARG A 122 0.02 -15.14 -4.95
N PHE A 123 0.16 -14.61 -6.16
CA PHE A 123 1.05 -13.51 -6.44
C PHE A 123 0.27 -12.21 -6.60
N GLY A 124 0.81 -11.14 -6.05
CA GLY A 124 0.29 -9.78 -6.19
C GLY A 124 1.40 -8.74 -6.27
N ILE A 125 1.00 -7.54 -6.61
CA ILE A 125 1.88 -6.36 -6.68
C ILE A 125 1.64 -5.47 -5.47
N HIS A 126 2.72 -5.08 -4.80
CA HIS A 126 2.71 -3.97 -3.87
C HIS A 126 3.00 -2.70 -4.68
N LEU A 127 1.93 -2.01 -5.04
CA LEU A 127 1.96 -0.82 -5.89
C LEU A 127 2.17 0.42 -5.04
N THR A 128 3.34 1.01 -5.15
CA THR A 128 3.61 2.34 -4.61
C THR A 128 3.28 3.35 -5.70
N THR A 129 2.24 4.14 -5.50
CA THR A 129 1.75 5.06 -6.52
C THR A 129 2.52 6.37 -6.58
N GLU A 130 3.12 6.78 -5.48
CA GLU A 130 3.88 8.02 -5.38
C GLU A 130 4.87 7.94 -4.23
N GLU A 131 5.93 7.22 -4.44
CA GLU A 131 7.03 7.21 -3.49
C GLU A 131 8.06 8.27 -3.89
N ASN A 132 7.90 9.47 -3.34
CA ASN A 132 8.87 10.52 -3.52
C ASN A 132 9.70 10.69 -2.25
N HIS A 133 10.70 9.87 -2.10
CA HIS A 133 11.77 10.15 -1.15
C HIS A 133 12.65 11.27 -1.70
N TRP A 134 12.15 12.48 -1.61
CA TRP A 134 12.84 13.68 -2.06
C TRP A 134 14.23 13.85 -1.44
N GLU A 135 14.52 13.09 -0.42
CA GLU A 135 15.85 12.98 0.21
C GLU A 135 16.74 11.99 -0.51
N SER A 136 16.18 11.14 -1.34
CA SER A 136 16.92 10.12 -2.07
C SER A 136 17.07 10.53 -3.54
N TRP A 137 18.07 9.98 -4.16
CA TRP A 137 18.38 10.08 -5.57
C TRP A 137 17.48 9.20 -6.45
N THR A 138 16.47 8.57 -5.86
CA THR A 138 15.50 7.68 -6.55
C THR A 138 14.26 8.45 -7.04
N LEU A 139 14.49 9.61 -7.63
CA LEU A 139 13.43 10.38 -8.27
C LEU A 139 13.16 9.81 -9.66
N SER A 140 11.88 9.76 -10.06
CA SER A 140 11.49 9.39 -11.40
C SER A 140 12.13 10.32 -12.43
N PRO A 141 12.89 9.82 -13.41
CA PRO A 141 13.38 10.62 -14.52
C PRO A 141 12.25 11.33 -15.26
N TRP A 142 11.14 10.62 -15.50
CA TRP A 142 9.97 11.22 -16.13
C TRP A 142 9.44 12.44 -15.34
N ASN A 143 9.31 12.32 -14.03
CA ASN A 143 8.89 13.44 -13.19
C ASN A 143 9.86 14.63 -13.28
N LEU A 144 11.15 14.36 -13.36
CA LEU A 144 12.18 15.41 -13.49
C LEU A 144 12.13 16.11 -14.84
N GLU A 145 11.80 15.40 -15.91
CA GLU A 145 11.66 15.94 -17.26
C GLU A 145 10.37 16.72 -17.46
N HIS A 146 9.40 16.60 -16.52
CA HIS A 146 8.09 17.22 -16.62
C HIS A 146 7.77 18.17 -15.45
N PRO A 147 8.62 19.19 -15.18
CA PRO A 147 8.43 20.12 -14.06
C PRO A 147 7.13 20.91 -14.11
N GLN A 148 6.52 21.07 -15.31
CA GLN A 148 5.23 21.73 -15.49
C GLN A 148 4.07 21.01 -14.78
N TYR A 149 4.22 19.74 -14.43
CA TYR A 149 3.21 18.93 -13.75
C TYR A 149 3.49 18.77 -12.25
N TRP A 150 4.54 19.38 -11.72
CA TRP A 150 4.87 19.23 -10.31
C TRP A 150 3.77 19.78 -9.42
N CYS A 151 3.56 19.08 -8.30
CA CYS A 151 2.74 19.57 -7.21
C CYS A 151 3.29 20.89 -6.70
N CYS A 152 2.40 21.80 -6.31
CA CYS A 152 2.75 23.12 -5.81
C CYS A 152 2.02 23.41 -4.50
N ALA A 153 2.73 24.02 -3.56
CA ALA A 153 2.10 24.70 -2.45
C ALA A 153 1.41 25.97 -2.90
N ARG A 154 0.51 26.51 -2.09
CA ARG A 154 -0.14 27.79 -2.38
C ARG A 154 0.91 28.88 -2.60
N GLY A 155 0.73 29.65 -3.68
CA GLY A 155 1.69 30.67 -4.12
C GLY A 155 2.74 30.15 -5.11
N GLY A 156 2.58 28.91 -5.62
CA GLY A 156 3.35 28.36 -6.72
C GLY A 156 4.72 27.77 -6.35
N ALA A 157 5.02 27.60 -5.06
CA ALA A 157 6.24 26.93 -4.65
C ALA A 157 6.18 25.44 -5.02
N PRO A 158 7.02 24.94 -5.95
CA PRO A 158 6.93 23.58 -6.45
C PRO A 158 7.48 22.57 -5.41
N TRP A 159 6.85 21.40 -5.39
CA TRP A 159 7.39 20.26 -4.69
C TRP A 159 8.23 19.43 -5.64
N PHE A 160 9.53 19.50 -5.48
CA PHE A 160 10.52 18.95 -6.40
C PHE A 160 10.28 17.47 -6.73
N GLY A 161 10.20 17.16 -8.02
CA GLY A 161 10.13 15.80 -8.54
C GLY A 161 8.82 15.05 -8.28
N ARG A 162 7.77 15.73 -7.79
CA ARG A 162 6.48 15.13 -7.57
C ARG A 162 5.42 15.74 -8.48
N CYS A 163 4.76 14.92 -9.29
CA CYS A 163 3.73 15.33 -10.22
C CYS A 163 2.33 15.14 -9.63
N SER A 164 1.43 16.08 -9.95
CA SER A 164 0.05 16.06 -9.48
C SER A 164 -0.84 15.18 -10.35
N LEU A 165 -1.68 14.36 -9.71
CA LEU A 165 -2.72 13.57 -10.39
C LEU A 165 -3.83 14.41 -11.01
N ALA A 166 -3.84 15.73 -10.79
CA ALA A 166 -4.79 16.61 -11.44
C ALA A 166 -4.55 16.72 -12.95
N TYR A 167 -3.33 16.44 -13.42
CA TYR A 167 -3.00 16.42 -14.84
C TYR A 167 -3.30 15.05 -15.45
N ASP A 168 -3.92 15.04 -16.64
CA ASP A 168 -4.28 13.84 -17.37
C ASP A 168 -3.02 13.07 -17.80
N GLU A 169 -1.98 13.78 -18.21
CA GLU A 169 -0.70 13.22 -18.66
C GLU A 169 0.01 12.44 -17.54
N VAL A 170 -0.04 12.96 -16.31
CA VAL A 170 0.53 12.29 -15.14
C VAL A 170 -0.21 10.99 -14.85
N ARG A 171 -1.55 11.02 -14.87
CA ARG A 171 -2.34 9.81 -14.66
C ARG A 171 -2.08 8.78 -15.74
N GLU A 172 -2.06 9.19 -17.00
CA GLU A 172 -1.82 8.25 -18.11
C GLU A 172 -0.43 7.63 -18.04
N HIS A 173 0.61 8.38 -17.70
CA HIS A 173 1.95 7.82 -17.48
C HIS A 173 1.94 6.75 -16.39
N LYS A 174 1.32 7.04 -15.23
CA LYS A 174 1.21 6.07 -14.12
C LYS A 174 0.37 4.85 -14.48
N LEU A 175 -0.65 5.02 -15.30
CA LEU A 175 -1.48 3.91 -15.78
C LEU A 175 -0.71 3.01 -16.75
N ARG A 176 0.16 3.55 -17.61
CA ARG A 176 1.03 2.72 -18.46
C ARG A 176 2.03 1.90 -17.65
N LEU A 177 2.63 2.49 -16.60
CA LEU A 177 3.43 1.71 -15.64
C LEU A 177 2.61 0.59 -14.98
N PHE A 178 1.37 0.87 -14.66
CA PHE A 178 0.47 -0.15 -14.10
C PHE A 178 0.13 -1.24 -15.12
N ASP A 179 -0.03 -0.92 -16.40
CA ASP A 179 -0.27 -1.90 -17.46
C ASP A 179 0.90 -2.89 -17.59
N GLU A 180 2.15 -2.41 -17.45
CA GLU A 180 3.34 -3.28 -17.41
C GLU A 180 3.28 -4.29 -16.24
N LEU A 181 2.81 -3.86 -15.07
CA LEU A 181 2.65 -4.73 -13.91
C LEU A 181 1.47 -5.71 -14.08
N LEU A 182 0.39 -5.31 -14.72
CA LEU A 182 -0.73 -6.18 -15.04
C LEU A 182 -0.34 -7.30 -16.01
N ALA A 183 0.66 -7.07 -16.87
CA ALA A 183 1.20 -8.10 -17.76
C ALA A 183 1.82 -9.29 -17.00
N LEU A 184 2.29 -9.08 -15.76
CA LEU A 184 2.79 -10.12 -14.85
C LEU A 184 1.67 -11.00 -14.28
N ARG A 185 0.42 -10.72 -14.62
CA ARG A 185 -0.78 -11.46 -14.24
C ARG A 185 -1.00 -11.57 -12.70
N PRO A 186 -0.87 -10.48 -11.95
CA PRO A 186 -1.14 -10.53 -10.51
C PRO A 186 -2.61 -10.89 -10.25
N SER A 187 -2.86 -11.56 -9.12
CA SER A 187 -4.22 -11.82 -8.62
C SER A 187 -4.67 -10.75 -7.61
N MET A 188 -3.72 -9.95 -7.12
CA MET A 188 -3.96 -8.88 -6.17
C MET A 188 -3.05 -7.69 -6.48
N VAL A 189 -3.56 -6.48 -6.28
CA VAL A 189 -2.78 -5.25 -6.25
C VAL A 189 -3.05 -4.57 -4.91
N TYR A 190 -1.99 -4.34 -4.16
CA TYR A 190 -2.04 -3.58 -2.92
C TYR A 190 -1.53 -2.17 -3.20
N ILE A 191 -2.37 -1.18 -2.96
CA ILE A 191 -2.04 0.23 -3.18
C ILE A 191 -1.48 0.78 -1.87
N ASP A 192 -0.17 1.03 -1.85
CA ASP A 192 0.50 1.62 -0.69
C ASP A 192 0.43 3.15 -0.74
N LEU A 193 -0.18 3.73 0.29
CA LEU A 193 -0.21 5.18 0.50
C LEU A 193 0.83 5.65 1.51
N CYS A 194 1.44 4.72 2.26
CA CYS A 194 2.24 5.03 3.44
C CYS A 194 3.57 5.71 3.12
N ARG A 195 4.09 5.45 1.93
CA ARG A 195 5.43 5.90 1.51
C ARG A 195 5.41 7.19 0.74
N SER A 196 4.27 7.58 0.27
CA SER A 196 4.14 8.85 -0.42
C SER A 196 4.01 9.98 0.58
N GLY A 197 4.60 11.09 0.30
CA GLY A 197 4.15 12.35 0.86
C GLY A 197 2.67 12.61 0.56
N GLY A 198 1.94 11.62 0.00
CA GLY A 198 0.55 11.63 -0.43
C GLY A 198 0.26 12.78 -1.39
N TRP A 199 -0.86 12.77 -2.06
CA TRP A 199 -1.38 13.95 -2.74
C TRP A 199 -2.02 14.86 -1.69
N ALA A 200 -1.20 15.31 -0.76
CA ALA A 200 -1.66 16.13 0.36
C ALA A 200 -2.27 17.42 -0.18
N PRO A 201 -3.49 17.78 0.22
CA PRO A 201 -4.18 18.95 -0.32
C PRO A 201 -3.37 20.25 -0.27
N ASN A 202 -2.43 20.37 0.67
CA ASN A 202 -1.54 21.53 0.78
C ASN A 202 -0.51 21.66 -0.36
N LEU A 203 -0.35 20.62 -1.19
CA LEU A 203 0.58 20.58 -2.32
C LEU A 203 -0.14 20.51 -3.68
N GLU A 204 -1.44 20.64 -3.70
CA GLU A 204 -2.25 20.51 -4.91
C GLU A 204 -2.75 21.87 -5.43
N TYR A 205 -2.06 22.99 -5.11
CA TYR A 205 -2.33 24.28 -5.72
C TYR A 205 -1.69 24.34 -7.12
N VAL A 206 -2.28 23.56 -8.02
CA VAL A 206 -1.88 23.45 -9.42
C VAL A 206 -3.02 23.93 -10.33
N LYS A 207 -2.69 24.27 -11.56
CA LYS A 207 -3.66 24.89 -12.47
C LYS A 207 -5.02 24.17 -12.56
N PRO A 208 -5.10 22.83 -12.74
CA PRO A 208 -6.40 22.17 -12.85
C PRO A 208 -7.27 22.30 -11.59
N THR A 209 -6.70 22.15 -10.40
CA THR A 209 -7.44 22.22 -9.13
C THR A 209 -7.84 23.66 -8.80
N GLU A 210 -6.97 24.63 -9.09
CA GLU A 210 -7.26 26.05 -8.89
C GLU A 210 -8.35 26.54 -9.86
N ASP A 211 -8.28 26.15 -11.14
CA ASP A 211 -9.29 26.51 -12.13
C ASP A 211 -10.65 25.91 -11.76
N GLU A 212 -10.68 24.66 -11.29
CA GLU A 212 -11.91 24.04 -10.81
C GLU A 212 -12.49 24.77 -9.59
N TRP A 213 -11.65 25.20 -8.64
CA TRP A 213 -12.09 26.02 -7.53
C TRP A 213 -12.69 27.33 -7.99
N ARG A 214 -11.99 28.08 -8.88
CA ARG A 214 -12.51 29.35 -9.42
C ARG A 214 -13.85 29.15 -10.15
N HIS A 215 -13.95 28.07 -10.90
CA HIS A 215 -15.19 27.73 -11.59
C HIS A 215 -16.37 27.47 -10.63
N LEU A 216 -16.12 26.73 -9.54
CA LEU A 216 -17.17 26.33 -8.61
C LEU A 216 -17.56 27.43 -7.63
N TYR A 217 -16.61 28.24 -7.19
CA TYR A 217 -16.82 29.18 -6.08
C TYR A 217 -16.65 30.65 -6.48
N GLY A 218 -16.17 30.97 -7.67
CA GLY A 218 -15.98 32.33 -8.15
C GLY A 218 -14.93 33.15 -7.38
N THR A 219 -14.07 32.49 -6.63
CA THR A 219 -13.04 33.10 -5.76
C THR A 219 -11.67 32.49 -6.00
N GLU A 220 -10.62 33.10 -5.47
CA GLU A 220 -9.31 32.47 -5.42
C GLU A 220 -9.32 31.25 -4.48
N PRO A 221 -8.46 30.26 -4.74
CA PRO A 221 -8.31 29.09 -3.87
C PRO A 221 -8.08 29.45 -2.40
N PRO A 222 -8.54 28.61 -1.45
CA PRO A 222 -8.51 28.96 -0.03
C PRO A 222 -7.09 29.14 0.49
N ALA A 223 -6.91 30.07 1.42
CA ALA A 223 -5.63 30.25 2.10
C ALA A 223 -5.31 29.08 3.03
N ASP A 224 -6.31 28.51 3.66
CA ASP A 224 -6.19 27.30 4.48
C ASP A 224 -6.51 26.06 3.62
N TRP A 225 -5.50 25.26 3.36
CA TRP A 225 -5.63 24.00 2.62
C TRP A 225 -6.55 22.98 3.31
N ARG A 226 -6.86 23.19 4.60
CA ARG A 226 -7.79 22.36 5.37
C ARG A 226 -9.25 22.67 5.09
N ASP A 227 -9.56 23.64 4.23
CA ASP A 227 -10.92 23.88 3.75
C ASP A 227 -11.48 22.56 3.17
N PRO A 228 -12.56 22.00 3.72
CA PRO A 228 -13.09 20.70 3.27
C PRO A 228 -13.53 20.72 1.81
N ARG A 229 -13.86 21.89 1.26
CA ARG A 229 -14.19 22.05 -0.17
C ARG A 229 -12.95 21.87 -1.04
N TRP A 230 -11.78 22.34 -0.56
CA TRP A 230 -10.51 22.14 -1.24
C TRP A 230 -10.10 20.66 -1.24
N THR A 231 -10.16 20.01 -0.09
CA THR A 231 -9.92 18.56 0.03
C THR A 231 -10.85 17.78 -0.90
N ALA A 232 -12.12 18.17 -1.02
CA ALA A 232 -13.07 17.51 -1.92
C ALA A 232 -12.73 17.69 -3.41
N ILE A 233 -12.10 18.80 -3.81
CA ILE A 233 -11.58 18.97 -5.18
C ILE A 233 -10.42 18.00 -5.41
N VAL A 234 -9.44 17.97 -4.52
CA VAL A 234 -8.27 17.10 -4.65
C VAL A 234 -8.70 15.63 -4.65
N GLU A 235 -9.64 15.24 -3.77
CA GLU A 235 -10.22 13.88 -3.72
C GLU A 235 -10.81 13.45 -5.06
N ARG A 236 -11.45 14.33 -5.80
CA ARG A 236 -12.03 13.98 -7.12
C ARG A 236 -10.98 13.52 -8.12
N TYR A 237 -9.82 14.17 -8.15
CA TYR A 237 -8.70 13.78 -9.02
C TYR A 237 -8.05 12.49 -8.56
N THR A 238 -7.84 12.33 -7.27
CA THR A 238 -7.31 11.11 -6.67
C THR A 238 -8.24 9.92 -6.95
N ARG A 239 -9.54 10.10 -6.71
CA ARG A 239 -10.55 9.07 -6.99
C ARG A 239 -10.68 8.75 -8.48
N ARG A 240 -10.54 9.76 -9.36
CA ARG A 240 -10.51 9.54 -10.81
C ARG A 240 -9.36 8.61 -11.19
N TYR A 241 -8.16 8.83 -10.67
CA TYR A 241 -7.01 7.97 -10.91
C TYR A 241 -7.29 6.51 -10.47
N TYR A 242 -7.81 6.29 -9.27
CA TYR A 242 -8.10 4.93 -8.81
C TYR A 242 -9.22 4.25 -9.62
N ARG A 243 -10.19 5.01 -10.11
CA ARG A 243 -11.21 4.47 -11.03
C ARG A 243 -10.59 4.06 -12.37
N GLU A 244 -9.71 4.88 -12.92
CA GLU A 244 -8.98 4.57 -14.15
C GLU A 244 -8.09 3.32 -13.95
N LEU A 245 -7.42 3.19 -12.81
CA LEU A 245 -6.64 2.01 -12.43
C LEU A 245 -7.51 0.76 -12.34
N ARG A 246 -8.68 0.83 -11.71
CA ARG A 246 -9.67 -0.27 -11.70
C ARG A 246 -10.06 -0.67 -13.11
N ALA A 247 -10.37 0.29 -13.97
CA ALA A 247 -10.76 0.03 -15.35
C ALA A 247 -9.66 -0.71 -16.13
N ARG A 248 -8.37 -0.36 -15.95
CA ARG A 248 -7.24 -1.10 -16.54
C ARG A 248 -7.17 -2.54 -16.04
N ALA A 249 -7.35 -2.75 -14.73
CA ALA A 249 -7.38 -4.10 -14.17
C ALA A 249 -8.53 -4.95 -14.77
N GLU A 250 -9.72 -4.38 -14.93
CA GLU A 250 -10.89 -5.04 -15.54
C GLU A 250 -10.70 -5.37 -17.02
N GLN A 251 -10.03 -4.49 -17.77
CA GLN A 251 -9.71 -4.72 -19.20
C GLN A 251 -8.84 -5.96 -19.42
N THR A 252 -8.14 -6.45 -18.42
CA THR A 252 -7.38 -7.71 -18.52
C THR A 252 -8.28 -8.94 -18.66
N GLY A 253 -9.58 -8.82 -18.42
CA GLY A 253 -10.54 -9.93 -18.39
C GLY A 253 -10.32 -10.91 -17.23
N ARG A 254 -9.40 -10.61 -16.29
CA ARG A 254 -9.08 -11.44 -15.13
C ARG A 254 -9.60 -10.77 -13.85
N LYS A 255 -9.88 -11.60 -12.85
CA LYS A 255 -10.18 -11.07 -11.51
C LYS A 255 -8.86 -10.62 -10.86
N VAL A 256 -8.69 -9.31 -10.72
CA VAL A 256 -7.60 -8.69 -9.97
C VAL A 256 -8.21 -7.99 -8.76
N GLU A 257 -7.86 -8.43 -7.57
CA GLU A 257 -8.32 -7.84 -6.32
C GLU A 257 -7.49 -6.59 -6.01
N ILE A 258 -8.13 -5.46 -5.74
CA ILE A 258 -7.44 -4.21 -5.40
C ILE A 258 -7.68 -3.91 -3.93
N ILE A 259 -6.60 -3.93 -3.15
CA ILE A 259 -6.61 -3.63 -1.72
C ILE A 259 -5.89 -2.31 -1.48
N MET A 260 -6.49 -1.41 -0.73
CA MET A 260 -5.91 -0.12 -0.43
C MET A 260 -5.37 -0.07 1.00
N ALA A 261 -4.15 0.41 1.16
CA ALA A 261 -3.63 0.75 2.47
C ALA A 261 -4.43 1.89 3.10
N ILE A 262 -4.70 1.78 4.39
CA ILE A 262 -5.21 2.88 5.20
C ILE A 262 -4.24 3.16 6.34
N GLU A 263 -3.84 4.43 6.46
CA GLU A 263 -2.85 4.84 7.44
C GLU A 263 -3.49 5.34 8.73
N ARG A 264 -2.75 5.24 9.81
CA ARG A 264 -3.03 5.84 11.12
C ARG A 264 -4.45 5.58 11.64
N ALA A 265 -4.89 4.34 11.48
CA ALA A 265 -6.16 3.92 12.04
C ALA A 265 -6.18 4.10 13.56
N GLY A 266 -7.25 4.71 14.07
CA GLY A 266 -7.39 5.05 15.49
C GLY A 266 -7.07 6.51 15.84
N GLU A 267 -6.59 7.32 14.91
CA GLU A 267 -6.52 8.76 15.11
C GLU A 267 -7.93 9.37 15.14
N PRO A 268 -8.15 10.47 15.90
CA PRO A 268 -9.46 11.10 16.03
C PRO A 268 -10.05 11.63 14.72
N ARG A 269 -9.19 11.89 13.73
CA ARG A 269 -9.55 12.41 12.41
C ARG A 269 -9.29 11.37 11.35
N ASP A 270 -10.03 11.42 10.25
CA ASP A 270 -9.77 10.58 9.09
C ASP A 270 -8.51 11.06 8.36
N PHE A 271 -7.36 10.58 8.81
CA PHE A 271 -6.06 10.93 8.25
C PHE A 271 -6.00 10.71 6.73
N ASN A 272 -6.61 9.64 6.24
CA ASN A 272 -6.56 9.32 4.81
C ASN A 272 -7.32 10.36 3.98
N TYR A 273 -8.47 10.83 4.45
CA TYR A 273 -9.23 11.86 3.75
C TYR A 273 -8.60 13.24 3.93
N GLU A 274 -8.32 13.66 5.16
CA GLU A 274 -7.86 15.02 5.45
C GLU A 274 -6.43 15.29 4.96
N GLN A 275 -5.55 14.30 5.04
CA GLN A 275 -4.12 14.46 4.75
C GLN A 275 -3.70 13.86 3.40
N ARG A 276 -4.50 12.95 2.85
CA ARG A 276 -4.20 12.24 1.60
C ARG A 276 -5.25 12.45 0.51
N ALA A 277 -6.36 13.11 0.82
CA ALA A 277 -7.52 13.25 -0.06
C ALA A 277 -7.98 11.89 -0.62
N VAL A 278 -8.06 10.86 0.24
CA VAL A 278 -8.49 9.51 -0.10
C VAL A 278 -9.68 9.11 0.76
N ASP A 279 -10.88 9.14 0.19
CA ASP A 279 -12.09 8.59 0.82
C ASP A 279 -12.19 7.08 0.51
N TRP A 280 -11.47 6.25 1.29
CA TRP A 280 -11.43 4.81 1.10
C TRP A 280 -12.82 4.15 1.25
N ARG A 281 -13.70 4.71 2.09
CA ARG A 281 -15.08 4.21 2.26
C ARG A 281 -15.90 4.42 0.98
N ARG A 282 -15.70 5.54 0.31
CA ARG A 282 -16.30 5.83 -0.98
C ARG A 282 -15.76 4.93 -2.08
N LEU A 283 -14.45 4.71 -2.11
CA LEU A 283 -13.81 3.82 -3.08
C LEU A 283 -14.36 2.39 -2.95
N LEU A 284 -14.60 1.91 -1.73
CA LEU A 284 -15.27 0.63 -1.47
C LEU A 284 -16.72 0.64 -2.01
N ARG A 285 -17.53 1.63 -1.61
CA ARG A 285 -18.94 1.72 -2.07
C ARG A 285 -19.05 1.74 -3.59
N GLU A 286 -18.19 2.46 -4.26
CA GLU A 286 -18.14 2.56 -5.72
C GLU A 286 -17.51 1.32 -6.40
N GLY A 287 -16.96 0.38 -5.64
CA GLY A 287 -16.32 -0.83 -6.16
C GLY A 287 -14.98 -0.58 -6.85
N ILE A 288 -14.37 0.56 -6.59
CA ILE A 288 -13.05 0.90 -7.12
C ILE A 288 -11.97 0.05 -6.43
N VAL A 289 -12.13 -0.21 -5.14
CA VAL A 289 -11.29 -1.14 -4.38
C VAL A 289 -12.13 -2.28 -3.80
N ASP A 290 -11.51 -3.44 -3.58
CA ASP A 290 -12.15 -4.65 -3.07
C ASP A 290 -11.97 -4.84 -1.57
N GLY A 291 -11.08 -4.05 -0.97
CA GLY A 291 -10.80 -4.13 0.46
C GLY A 291 -9.80 -3.08 0.92
N VAL A 292 -9.57 -3.09 2.21
CA VAL A 292 -8.56 -2.24 2.86
C VAL A 292 -7.61 -3.08 3.69
N ALA A 293 -6.37 -2.64 3.77
CA ALA A 293 -5.38 -3.16 4.69
C ALA A 293 -4.89 -2.02 5.59
N VAL A 294 -4.91 -2.26 6.89
CA VAL A 294 -4.44 -1.27 7.84
C VAL A 294 -2.92 -1.29 7.85
N ALA A 295 -2.29 -0.20 7.43
CA ALA A 295 -0.84 -0.11 7.39
C ALA A 295 -0.24 0.34 8.73
N CYS A 296 -0.97 1.14 9.49
CA CYS A 296 -0.53 1.61 10.80
C CYS A 296 -1.72 1.74 11.75
N VAL A 297 -1.58 1.20 12.95
CA VAL A 297 -2.56 1.36 14.04
C VAL A 297 -1.95 2.27 15.10
N GLN A 298 -2.75 3.21 15.59
CA GLN A 298 -2.37 4.12 16.67
C GLN A 298 -3.15 3.73 17.93
N PRO A 299 -2.67 2.73 18.71
CA PRO A 299 -3.36 2.30 19.92
C PRO A 299 -3.10 3.27 21.07
N ASP A 300 -4.00 3.26 22.06
CA ASP A 300 -3.69 3.79 23.37
C ASP A 300 -2.69 2.84 24.06
N TRP A 301 -1.50 3.33 24.35
CA TRP A 301 -0.44 2.51 24.93
C TRP A 301 -0.69 2.07 26.36
N ASP A 302 -1.60 2.72 27.09
CA ASP A 302 -1.99 2.32 28.45
C ASP A 302 -3.06 1.22 28.42
N ASP A 303 -3.84 1.13 27.33
CA ASP A 303 -4.80 0.05 27.05
C ASP A 303 -4.58 -0.53 25.64
N MET A 304 -3.36 -0.95 25.34
CA MET A 304 -2.97 -1.34 23.99
C MET A 304 -3.87 -2.41 23.37
N TRP A 305 -4.17 -3.49 24.11
CA TRP A 305 -4.98 -4.58 23.56
C TRP A 305 -6.44 -4.21 23.38
N GLY A 306 -7.01 -3.49 24.37
CA GLY A 306 -8.40 -3.05 24.30
C GLY A 306 -8.60 -1.98 23.23
N SER A 307 -7.67 -1.02 23.14
CA SER A 307 -7.75 0.01 22.09
C SER A 307 -7.54 -0.57 20.70
N THR A 308 -6.60 -1.50 20.51
CA THR A 308 -6.41 -2.20 19.21
C THR A 308 -7.68 -2.96 18.83
N ALA A 309 -8.30 -3.69 19.77
CA ALA A 309 -9.54 -4.41 19.50
C ALA A 309 -10.68 -3.47 19.06
N ARG A 310 -10.82 -2.31 19.75
CA ARG A 310 -11.82 -1.29 19.34
C ARG A 310 -11.54 -0.73 17.97
N ILE A 311 -10.29 -0.37 17.66
CA ILE A 311 -9.89 0.14 16.33
C ILE A 311 -10.22 -0.89 15.25
N TYR A 312 -9.89 -2.17 15.46
CA TYR A 312 -10.17 -3.24 14.51
C TYR A 312 -11.68 -3.40 14.29
N ALA A 313 -12.46 -3.43 15.38
CA ALA A 313 -13.91 -3.54 15.30
C ALA A 313 -14.55 -2.34 14.58
N ASP A 314 -14.06 -1.13 14.81
CA ASP A 314 -14.54 0.08 14.15
C ASP A 314 -14.27 0.03 12.63
N ILE A 315 -13.08 -0.39 12.22
CA ILE A 315 -12.75 -0.52 10.80
C ILE A 315 -13.61 -1.60 10.13
N VAL A 316 -13.76 -2.77 10.76
CA VAL A 316 -14.62 -3.83 10.24
C VAL A 316 -16.05 -3.33 10.09
N ARG A 317 -16.61 -2.66 11.11
CA ARG A 317 -17.94 -2.06 11.05
C ARG A 317 -18.05 -1.09 9.88
N ASP A 318 -17.09 -0.19 9.70
CA ASP A 318 -17.10 0.81 8.63
C ASP A 318 -17.02 0.16 7.24
N VAL A 319 -16.18 -0.87 7.07
CA VAL A 319 -16.11 -1.62 5.81
C VAL A 319 -17.42 -2.35 5.55
N ARG A 320 -17.97 -3.06 6.54
CA ARG A 320 -19.27 -3.77 6.38
C ARG A 320 -20.41 -2.81 6.07
N ALA A 321 -20.39 -1.59 6.61
CA ALA A 321 -21.36 -0.54 6.31
C ALA A 321 -21.31 -0.06 4.85
N THR A 322 -20.22 -0.29 4.12
CA THR A 322 -20.17 -0.02 2.67
C THR A 322 -20.91 -1.07 1.82
N GLY A 323 -21.35 -2.18 2.43
CA GLY A 323 -22.01 -3.30 1.77
C GLY A 323 -21.05 -4.28 1.07
N ARG A 324 -19.76 -4.02 1.08
CA ARG A 324 -18.72 -4.83 0.44
C ARG A 324 -17.33 -4.55 1.00
N GLY A 325 -16.37 -5.39 0.68
CA GLY A 325 -14.97 -5.19 0.97
C GLY A 325 -14.41 -6.15 2.01
N ARG A 326 -13.11 -6.38 1.89
CA ARG A 326 -12.29 -7.18 2.80
C ARG A 326 -11.45 -6.28 3.71
N VAL A 327 -11.08 -6.80 4.88
CA VAL A 327 -10.27 -6.08 5.87
C VAL A 327 -9.08 -6.93 6.28
N PHE A 328 -7.90 -6.34 6.17
CA PHE A 328 -6.64 -6.96 6.60
C PHE A 328 -5.98 -6.12 7.68
N PHE A 329 -5.48 -6.79 8.71
CA PHE A 329 -4.82 -6.11 9.82
C PHE A 329 -3.33 -6.40 9.85
N PRO A 330 -2.48 -5.42 10.23
CA PRO A 330 -1.05 -5.63 10.28
C PRO A 330 -0.69 -6.53 11.47
N ILE A 331 0.29 -7.40 11.28
CA ILE A 331 1.03 -7.94 12.40
C ILE A 331 1.99 -6.86 12.88
N MET A 332 1.54 -6.12 13.87
CA MET A 332 2.34 -5.05 14.49
C MET A 332 3.40 -5.59 15.46
N ALA A 333 3.81 -6.83 15.30
CA ALA A 333 5.00 -7.33 15.97
C ALA A 333 6.21 -6.46 15.64
N TYR A 334 6.01 -5.58 14.72
CA TYR A 334 7.02 -4.85 14.08
C TYR A 334 6.68 -3.36 14.01
N ASN A 335 7.51 -2.59 14.65
CA ASN A 335 7.58 -1.18 14.37
C ASN A 335 8.87 -0.92 13.59
N PHE A 336 8.75 -0.64 12.32
CA PHE A 336 9.84 -0.34 11.40
C PHE A 336 10.87 0.65 11.98
N TRP A 337 10.43 1.56 12.82
CA TRP A 337 11.28 2.57 13.44
C TRP A 337 11.97 2.12 14.73
N LEU A 338 11.57 1.00 15.31
CA LEU A 338 12.08 0.51 16.60
C LEU A 338 13.07 -0.65 16.46
N ARG A 339 13.61 -0.85 15.25
CA ARG A 339 14.65 -1.87 15.05
C ARG A 339 15.95 -1.54 15.79
N PRO A 340 16.69 -2.59 16.16
CA PRO A 340 16.43 -4.01 16.00
C PRO A 340 15.62 -4.53 17.18
N GLY A 341 14.58 -5.32 16.93
CA GLY A 341 14.15 -6.20 17.94
C GLY A 341 12.74 -6.21 18.40
N TYR A 342 12.62 -6.46 19.60
CA TYR A 342 11.44 -6.78 20.34
C TYR A 342 10.41 -5.66 20.26
N PRO A 343 9.18 -5.90 19.82
CA PRO A 343 8.15 -4.87 19.73
C PRO A 343 7.94 -4.18 21.07
N GLU A 344 7.76 -2.88 21.05
CA GLU A 344 7.63 -2.08 22.27
C GLU A 344 6.48 -2.55 23.17
N TYR A 345 5.36 -2.90 22.56
CA TYR A 345 4.22 -3.40 23.31
C TYR A 345 4.46 -4.80 23.92
N ALA A 346 5.21 -5.68 23.26
CA ALA A 346 5.58 -6.96 23.83
C ALA A 346 6.46 -6.78 25.06
N LYS A 347 7.40 -5.82 25.01
CA LYS A 347 8.23 -5.45 26.15
C LYS A 347 7.38 -4.92 27.31
N ARG A 348 6.44 -4.02 27.03
CA ARG A 348 5.52 -3.47 28.05
C ARG A 348 4.60 -4.53 28.61
N ALA A 349 4.05 -5.39 27.78
CA ALA A 349 3.17 -6.46 28.20
C ALA A 349 3.91 -7.63 28.87
N LYS A 350 5.25 -7.64 28.83
CA LYS A 350 6.10 -8.71 29.36
C LYS A 350 5.75 -10.11 28.80
N ILE A 351 5.40 -10.14 27.54
CA ILE A 351 5.10 -11.39 26.79
C ILE A 351 6.16 -11.61 25.70
N SER A 352 6.26 -12.84 25.20
CA SER A 352 7.13 -13.13 24.06
C SER A 352 6.59 -12.53 22.78
N GLU A 353 7.46 -12.27 21.79
CA GLU A 353 7.07 -11.77 20.49
C GLU A 353 6.05 -12.71 19.82
N ALA A 354 6.28 -14.01 19.83
CA ALA A 354 5.34 -15.00 19.30
C ALA A 354 3.97 -14.96 20.00
N ALA A 355 3.93 -14.71 21.32
CA ALA A 355 2.67 -14.54 22.05
C ALA A 355 1.94 -13.26 21.67
N ALA A 356 2.69 -12.15 21.45
CA ALA A 356 2.13 -10.90 20.98
C ALA A 356 1.54 -11.04 19.57
N VAL A 357 2.28 -11.69 18.66
CA VAL A 357 1.80 -11.99 17.31
C VAL A 357 0.53 -12.83 17.34
N ARG A 358 0.51 -13.89 18.14
CA ARG A 358 -0.69 -14.73 18.30
C ARG A 358 -1.89 -13.91 18.78
N ARG A 359 -1.69 -13.02 19.72
CA ARG A 359 -2.74 -12.13 20.22
C ARG A 359 -3.30 -11.21 19.15
N LEU A 360 -2.44 -10.66 18.27
CA LEU A 360 -2.88 -9.83 17.13
C LEU A 360 -3.67 -10.65 16.09
N LEU A 361 -3.24 -11.89 15.82
CA LEU A 361 -3.96 -12.80 14.93
C LEU A 361 -5.37 -13.11 15.49
N GLU A 362 -5.47 -13.40 16.79
CA GLU A 362 -6.75 -13.61 17.48
C GLU A 362 -7.63 -12.37 17.38
N LEU A 363 -7.09 -11.17 17.68
CA LEU A 363 -7.84 -9.92 17.57
C LEU A 363 -8.35 -9.69 16.15
N ALA A 364 -7.50 -9.89 15.13
CA ALA A 364 -7.89 -9.72 13.75
C ALA A 364 -9.04 -10.65 13.35
N ARG A 365 -8.96 -11.93 13.73
CA ARG A 365 -10.02 -12.91 13.45
C ARG A 365 -11.29 -12.62 14.25
N ASP A 366 -11.16 -12.41 15.56
CA ASP A 366 -12.30 -12.30 16.48
C ASP A 366 -13.10 -11.03 16.26
N THR A 367 -12.49 -9.98 15.68
CA THR A 367 -13.19 -8.77 15.25
C THR A 367 -13.80 -8.88 13.84
N GLY A 368 -13.59 -9.99 13.15
CA GLY A 368 -14.17 -10.24 11.81
C GLY A 368 -13.31 -9.74 10.64
N GLY A 369 -12.01 -9.63 10.84
CA GLY A 369 -11.05 -9.40 9.76
C GLY A 369 -10.94 -10.60 8.82
N ASP A 370 -10.63 -10.34 7.57
CA ASP A 370 -10.51 -11.36 6.52
C ASP A 370 -9.08 -11.92 6.42
N GLY A 371 -8.13 -11.34 7.14
CA GLY A 371 -6.74 -11.78 7.17
C GLY A 371 -5.80 -10.76 7.80
N ILE A 372 -4.52 -11.04 7.60
CA ILE A 372 -3.44 -10.20 8.10
C ILE A 372 -2.48 -9.81 6.99
N THR A 373 -1.74 -8.72 7.26
CA THR A 373 -0.59 -8.31 6.48
C THR A 373 0.69 -8.42 7.32
N MET A 374 1.73 -8.93 6.71
CA MET A 374 3.08 -8.98 7.26
C MET A 374 3.92 -8.01 6.46
N GLU A 375 4.39 -6.98 7.13
CA GLU A 375 5.09 -5.89 6.43
C GLU A 375 6.47 -6.29 5.92
N VAL A 376 6.96 -5.45 5.04
CA VAL A 376 8.27 -5.48 4.40
C VAL A 376 9.38 -5.75 5.41
N VAL A 377 10.30 -6.62 5.03
CA VAL A 377 11.47 -7.02 5.83
C VAL A 377 11.13 -7.86 7.08
N ASP A 378 9.88 -7.81 7.54
CA ASP A 378 9.47 -8.53 8.74
C ASP A 378 9.22 -9.99 8.46
N ALA A 379 8.45 -10.28 7.42
CA ALA A 379 8.13 -11.65 7.04
C ALA A 379 9.40 -12.45 6.70
N SER A 380 10.43 -11.79 6.20
CA SER A 380 11.72 -12.41 5.90
C SER A 380 12.64 -12.56 7.11
N ASN A 381 12.39 -11.80 8.20
CA ASN A 381 13.25 -11.76 9.40
C ASN A 381 12.60 -12.32 10.67
N TYR A 382 11.38 -12.83 10.61
CA TYR A 382 10.74 -13.39 11.79
C TYR A 382 11.52 -14.56 12.39
N SER A 383 11.55 -14.63 13.71
CA SER A 383 12.09 -15.79 14.41
C SER A 383 11.32 -17.07 14.06
N PRO A 384 11.92 -18.24 14.20
CA PRO A 384 11.22 -19.51 13.96
C PRO A 384 9.92 -19.64 14.77
N GLU A 385 9.90 -19.12 16.00
CA GLU A 385 8.74 -19.14 16.90
C GLU A 385 7.62 -18.25 16.38
N VAL A 386 7.95 -17.05 15.86
CA VAL A 386 6.98 -16.16 15.23
C VAL A 386 6.44 -16.78 13.94
N CYS A 387 7.32 -17.28 13.06
CA CYS A 387 6.89 -18.01 11.86
C CYS A 387 5.93 -19.15 12.19
N LYS A 388 6.24 -19.93 13.25
CA LYS A 388 5.37 -21.01 13.72
C LYS A 388 4.03 -20.48 14.21
N ALA A 389 4.03 -19.40 15.00
CA ALA A 389 2.79 -18.80 15.53
C ALA A 389 1.85 -18.32 14.41
N ILE A 390 2.40 -17.76 13.32
CA ILE A 390 1.62 -17.31 12.16
C ILE A 390 1.14 -18.51 11.33
N ARG A 391 2.03 -19.47 11.06
CA ARG A 391 1.71 -20.63 10.21
C ARG A 391 0.61 -21.50 10.81
N ASP A 392 0.69 -21.76 12.12
CA ASP A 392 -0.20 -22.68 12.82
C ASP A 392 -1.56 -22.04 13.18
N PHE A 393 -1.73 -20.73 12.96
CA PHE A 393 -2.99 -20.02 13.11
C PHE A 393 -3.88 -20.19 11.88
#